data_b672839c108fed22ee72feecca6ec5c7
#
_entry.id   b672839c108fed22ee72feecca6ec5c7
#
_cell.length_a   1.000
_cell.length_b   1.000
_cell.length_c   1.000
_cell.angle_alpha   90.00
_cell.angle_beta   90.00
_cell.angle_gamma   90.00
#
_symmetry.space_group_name_H-M   'P 1'
#
loop_
_entity.id
_entity.type
_entity.pdbx_description
1 polymer ?
#
loop_
_entity_poly.entity_id
_entity_poly.type
_entity_poly.pdbx_seq_one_letter_code
_entity_poly.pdbx_strand_id
1 'polypeptide(L)'
;SSIGLRAQEFQGMAVYESKTSTADFKTRMEGNKNITPEMMKNIEDRMKKMFEKTFILNFDKSASIYKEEEKLDAPGQDGGGGMRMMASMTGGGGTYYKNVKDKSYTVDKEFMGKEFLVKDTLTNLKWKMEGETRVIGGYNCYKATAVRPVSKTDFRNFRPRDEKKDETKKDATEKAGEPKKTSFMDELDVPKEVTITAWYTPEIPVNQGPEGYWGLPGLILEVNDGKTVILCSKVVLNPKEKAAIKPATNGKVINQKDFDETVIKKMEEFREMNRGRGGNNGGFRMRIGG
;
A
#
# COMPACT_ATOMS: atom_id res chain seq x y z
N SER A 1 10.81 -35.76 -38.19
CA SER A 1 9.86 -35.20 -37.19
C SER A 1 10.64 -34.75 -35.99
N SER A 2 10.98 -33.45 -35.94
CA SER A 2 11.58 -32.82 -34.74
C SER A 2 10.45 -32.49 -33.77
N ILE A 3 10.30 -33.35 -32.75
CA ILE A 3 9.47 -33.01 -31.58
C ILE A 3 10.28 -31.97 -30.81
N GLY A 4 9.98 -30.71 -31.05
CA GLY A 4 10.50 -29.62 -30.22
C GLY A 4 9.97 -29.79 -28.80
N LEU A 5 10.81 -30.27 -27.87
CA LEU A 5 10.56 -30.13 -26.44
C LEU A 5 10.48 -28.65 -26.17
N ARG A 6 9.25 -28.09 -26.10
CA ARG A 6 9.03 -26.81 -25.46
C ARG A 6 9.33 -27.03 -23.97
N ALA A 7 10.50 -26.55 -23.55
CA ALA A 7 10.78 -26.43 -22.14
C ALA A 7 9.62 -25.65 -21.55
N GLN A 8 8.85 -26.26 -20.64
CA GLN A 8 7.78 -25.55 -19.93
C GLN A 8 8.41 -24.37 -19.22
N GLU A 9 8.04 -23.16 -19.61
CA GLU A 9 8.51 -21.96 -18.96
C GLU A 9 8.14 -22.04 -17.47
N PHE A 10 9.13 -21.85 -16.61
CA PHE A 10 8.96 -21.84 -15.17
C PHE A 10 7.97 -20.74 -14.79
N GLN A 11 6.96 -21.09 -14.02
CA GLN A 11 6.08 -20.16 -13.33
C GLN A 11 5.84 -20.60 -11.90
N GLY A 12 5.55 -19.63 -11.04
CA GLY A 12 5.14 -19.86 -9.69
C GLY A 12 3.92 -19.00 -9.33
N MET A 13 3.23 -19.43 -8.30
CA MET A 13 2.15 -18.69 -7.67
C MET A 13 2.43 -18.62 -6.16
N ALA A 14 2.32 -17.44 -5.57
CA ALA A 14 2.42 -17.25 -4.13
C ALA A 14 1.21 -16.47 -3.63
N VAL A 15 0.67 -16.88 -2.49
CA VAL A 15 -0.43 -16.18 -1.81
C VAL A 15 0.15 -15.44 -0.62
N TYR A 16 -0.20 -14.17 -0.49
CA TYR A 16 0.27 -13.29 0.58
C TYR A 16 -0.90 -12.75 1.38
N GLU A 17 -0.75 -12.78 2.71
CA GLU A 17 -1.64 -12.11 3.65
C GLU A 17 -1.01 -10.77 4.04
N SER A 18 -1.71 -9.68 3.77
CA SER A 18 -1.28 -8.32 4.12
C SER A 18 -2.08 -7.82 5.30
N LYS A 19 -1.39 -7.34 6.34
CA LYS A 19 -1.99 -6.74 7.54
C LYS A 19 -1.35 -5.41 7.85
N THR A 20 -2.15 -4.35 7.88
CA THR A 20 -1.72 -3.03 8.31
C THR A 20 -2.17 -2.76 9.74
N SER A 21 -1.26 -2.27 10.57
CA SER A 21 -1.55 -1.95 11.98
C SER A 21 -2.58 -0.83 12.10
N THR A 22 -3.57 -1.05 12.94
CA THR A 22 -4.62 -0.07 13.28
C THR A 22 -4.46 0.49 14.69
N ALA A 23 -3.35 0.19 15.37
CA ALA A 23 -3.11 0.54 16.77
C ALA A 23 -3.23 2.05 17.04
N ASP A 24 -2.64 2.89 16.18
CA ASP A 24 -2.69 4.35 16.34
C ASP A 24 -4.13 4.88 16.22
N PHE A 25 -4.95 4.25 15.38
CA PHE A 25 -6.36 4.62 15.23
C PHE A 25 -7.17 4.19 16.46
N LYS A 26 -6.98 2.96 16.93
CA LYS A 26 -7.63 2.46 18.16
C LYS A 26 -7.38 3.39 19.34
N THR A 27 -6.13 3.72 19.62
CA THR A 27 -5.76 4.61 20.73
C THR A 27 -6.47 5.96 20.67
N ARG A 28 -6.67 6.51 19.48
CA ARG A 28 -7.42 7.78 19.30
C ARG A 28 -8.91 7.63 19.56
N MET A 29 -9.48 6.51 19.18
CA MET A 29 -10.91 6.24 19.35
C MET A 29 -11.26 5.93 20.81
N GLU A 30 -10.40 5.24 21.54
CA GLU A 30 -10.57 4.91 22.96
C GLU A 30 -10.68 6.18 23.86
N GLY A 31 -10.05 7.28 23.43
CA GLY A 31 -10.18 8.58 24.11
C GLY A 31 -11.50 9.33 23.87
N ASN A 32 -12.35 8.85 22.96
CA ASN A 32 -13.59 9.53 22.58
C ASN A 32 -14.81 8.98 23.35
N LYS A 33 -15.28 9.74 24.34
CA LYS A 33 -16.42 9.38 25.20
C LYS A 33 -17.77 9.19 24.47
N ASN A 34 -17.85 9.58 23.20
CA ASN A 34 -19.08 9.47 22.40
C ASN A 34 -19.16 8.13 21.63
N ILE A 35 -18.17 7.25 21.77
CA ILE A 35 -18.13 5.97 21.07
C ILE A 35 -18.55 4.86 22.05
N THR A 36 -19.66 4.21 21.72
CA THR A 36 -20.13 3.05 22.49
C THR A 36 -19.28 1.81 22.16
N PRO A 37 -19.23 0.81 23.06
CA PRO A 37 -18.54 -0.46 22.78
C PRO A 37 -19.02 -1.17 21.50
N GLU A 38 -20.31 -1.08 21.18
CA GLU A 38 -20.88 -1.63 19.94
C GLU A 38 -20.40 -0.87 18.70
N MET A 39 -20.38 0.46 18.76
CA MET A 39 -19.79 1.29 17.69
C MET A 39 -18.32 0.97 17.49
N MET A 40 -17.56 0.80 18.57
CA MET A 40 -16.15 0.42 18.50
C MET A 40 -15.96 -0.92 17.79
N LYS A 41 -16.73 -1.93 18.15
CA LYS A 41 -16.68 -3.24 17.49
C LYS A 41 -17.00 -3.16 15.98
N ASN A 42 -18.02 -2.41 15.59
CA ASN A 42 -18.36 -2.20 14.18
C ASN A 42 -17.24 -1.50 13.40
N ILE A 43 -16.58 -0.53 14.03
CA ILE A 43 -15.44 0.17 13.45
C ILE A 43 -14.26 -0.80 13.28
N GLU A 44 -13.95 -1.58 14.31
CA GLU A 44 -12.87 -2.59 14.26
C GLU A 44 -13.11 -3.62 13.15
N ASP A 45 -14.32 -4.13 13.01
CA ASP A 45 -14.67 -5.10 11.96
C ASP A 45 -14.51 -4.50 10.55
N ARG A 46 -14.90 -3.24 10.36
CA ARG A 46 -14.71 -2.52 9.09
C ARG A 46 -13.23 -2.27 8.80
N MET A 47 -12.46 -1.86 9.82
CA MET A 47 -11.03 -1.65 9.68
C MET A 47 -10.29 -2.95 9.36
N LYS A 48 -10.67 -4.06 10.00
CA LYS A 48 -10.11 -5.37 9.69
C LYS A 48 -10.31 -5.73 8.22
N LYS A 49 -11.53 -5.57 7.69
CA LYS A 49 -11.81 -5.81 6.26
C LYS A 49 -10.97 -4.90 5.33
N MET A 50 -10.70 -3.66 5.72
CA MET A 50 -9.96 -2.71 4.92
C MET A 50 -8.44 -2.94 4.96
N PHE A 51 -7.90 -3.38 6.10
CA PHE A 51 -6.46 -3.48 6.35
C PHE A 51 -5.91 -4.91 6.41
N GLU A 52 -6.78 -5.92 6.37
CA GLU A 52 -6.39 -7.32 6.21
C GLU A 52 -6.86 -7.82 4.84
N LYS A 53 -5.91 -8.08 3.95
CA LYS A 53 -6.16 -8.44 2.56
C LYS A 53 -5.30 -9.61 2.12
N THR A 54 -5.84 -10.40 1.21
CA THR A 54 -5.14 -11.50 0.58
C THR A 54 -4.78 -11.11 -0.85
N PHE A 55 -3.54 -11.40 -1.26
CA PHE A 55 -3.04 -11.12 -2.61
C PHE A 55 -2.45 -12.37 -3.23
N ILE A 56 -2.51 -12.45 -4.54
CA ILE A 56 -1.90 -13.51 -5.33
C ILE A 56 -0.80 -12.90 -6.19
N LEU A 57 0.40 -13.45 -6.09
CA LEU A 57 1.53 -13.17 -6.97
C LEU A 57 1.69 -14.34 -7.94
N ASN A 58 1.43 -14.11 -9.22
CA ASN A 58 1.85 -15.02 -10.28
C ASN A 58 3.15 -14.49 -10.86
N PHE A 59 4.16 -15.34 -10.96
CA PHE A 59 5.50 -14.91 -11.37
C PHE A 59 6.21 -15.92 -12.26
N ASP A 60 7.08 -15.39 -13.09
CA ASP A 60 8.15 -16.12 -13.75
C ASP A 60 9.51 -15.51 -13.38
N LYS A 61 10.57 -15.86 -14.09
CA LYS A 61 11.92 -15.35 -13.83
C LYS A 61 12.06 -13.86 -14.12
N SER A 62 11.23 -13.30 -15.01
CA SER A 62 11.36 -11.94 -15.54
C SER A 62 10.27 -11.02 -15.05
N ALA A 63 9.06 -11.51 -14.89
CA ALA A 63 7.88 -10.69 -14.63
C ALA A 63 6.97 -11.30 -13.56
N SER A 64 6.10 -10.48 -13.01
CA SER A 64 5.07 -10.91 -12.07
C SER A 64 3.84 -10.02 -12.13
N ILE A 65 2.72 -10.60 -11.71
CA ILE A 65 1.46 -9.90 -11.44
C ILE A 65 1.09 -10.13 -9.99
N TYR A 66 0.85 -9.05 -9.27
CA TYR A 66 0.36 -9.05 -7.90
C TYR A 66 -1.01 -8.40 -7.85
N LYS A 67 -2.02 -9.14 -7.45
CA LYS A 67 -3.41 -8.71 -7.44
C LYS A 67 -4.12 -9.17 -6.16
N GLU A 68 -5.01 -8.32 -5.63
CA GLU A 68 -5.88 -8.71 -4.52
C GLU A 68 -6.78 -9.88 -4.94
N GLU A 69 -6.90 -10.88 -4.07
CA GLU A 69 -7.82 -11.98 -4.26
C GLU A 69 -9.26 -11.47 -4.17
N GLU A 70 -10.05 -11.74 -5.20
CA GLU A 70 -11.46 -11.35 -5.22
C GLU A 70 -12.23 -12.17 -4.19
N LYS A 71 -12.71 -11.50 -3.13
CA LYS A 71 -13.69 -12.09 -2.21
C LYS A 71 -15.08 -11.78 -2.75
N LEU A 72 -15.92 -12.80 -2.83
CA LEU A 72 -17.35 -12.62 -3.11
C LEU A 72 -17.97 -11.94 -1.87
N ASP A 73 -18.13 -10.63 -1.93
CA ASP A 73 -18.85 -9.89 -0.90
C ASP A 73 -20.33 -10.25 -0.97
N ALA A 74 -20.95 -10.45 0.21
CA ALA A 74 -22.38 -10.65 0.29
C ALA A 74 -23.12 -9.41 -0.25
N PRO A 75 -24.21 -9.59 -1.05
CA PRO A 75 -24.98 -8.46 -1.57
C PRO A 75 -25.50 -7.59 -0.42
N GLY A 76 -25.19 -6.28 -0.43
CA GLY A 76 -25.69 -5.30 0.55
C GLY A 76 -24.66 -4.74 1.52
N GLN A 77 -23.37 -5.08 1.44
CA GLN A 77 -22.30 -4.51 2.25
C GLN A 77 -21.44 -3.48 1.51
N ASP A 78 -22.01 -2.74 0.57
CA ASP A 78 -21.34 -1.59 -0.02
C ASP A 78 -21.11 -0.52 1.05
N GLY A 79 -19.92 -0.49 1.59
CA GLY A 79 -19.46 0.63 2.41
C GLY A 79 -19.61 1.92 1.62
N GLY A 80 -20.35 2.90 2.16
CA GLY A 80 -20.70 4.14 1.47
C GLY A 80 -19.48 4.80 0.80
N GLY A 81 -19.73 5.67 -0.18
CA GLY A 81 -18.72 6.27 -1.09
C GLY A 81 -17.43 6.79 -0.45
N GLY A 82 -17.46 7.18 0.83
CA GLY A 82 -16.26 7.57 1.60
C GLY A 82 -15.29 6.42 1.86
N MET A 83 -15.79 5.18 2.01
CA MET A 83 -14.93 4.02 2.25
C MET A 83 -14.29 3.51 0.95
N ARG A 84 -14.99 3.58 -0.18
CA ARG A 84 -14.42 3.31 -1.52
C ARG A 84 -13.33 4.34 -1.86
N MET A 85 -13.60 5.61 -1.56
CA MET A 85 -12.61 6.69 -1.74
C MET A 85 -11.36 6.44 -0.89
N MET A 86 -11.52 6.07 0.38
CA MET A 86 -10.41 5.76 1.28
C MET A 86 -9.64 4.51 0.83
N ALA A 87 -10.32 3.46 0.36
CA ALA A 87 -9.69 2.26 -0.20
C ALA A 87 -8.88 2.58 -1.47
N SER A 88 -9.41 3.42 -2.35
CA SER A 88 -8.70 3.90 -3.55
C SER A 88 -7.47 4.74 -3.18
N MET A 89 -7.53 5.51 -2.08
CA MET A 89 -6.41 6.32 -1.58
C MET A 89 -5.34 5.50 -0.88
N THR A 90 -5.70 4.40 -0.21
CA THR A 90 -4.74 3.50 0.47
C THR A 90 -4.05 2.52 -0.49
N GLY A 91 -4.25 2.70 -1.80
CA GLY A 91 -3.64 1.83 -2.82
C GLY A 91 -4.28 0.45 -2.94
N GLY A 92 -5.49 0.31 -2.39
CA GLY A 92 -6.29 -0.91 -2.55
C GLY A 92 -6.86 -1.00 -3.95
N GLY A 93 -6.72 -2.16 -4.56
CA GLY A 93 -7.23 -2.46 -5.90
C GLY A 93 -6.20 -2.23 -7.01
N GLY A 94 -6.42 -2.91 -8.11
CA GLY A 94 -5.56 -2.86 -9.28
C GLY A 94 -4.57 -4.02 -9.35
N THR A 95 -4.02 -4.16 -10.53
CA THR A 95 -3.04 -5.19 -10.85
C THR A 95 -1.66 -4.57 -10.90
N TYR A 96 -0.77 -4.99 -10.00
CA TYR A 96 0.61 -4.56 -10.01
C TYR A 96 1.43 -5.50 -10.89
N TYR A 97 1.69 -5.08 -12.12
CA TYR A 97 2.63 -5.77 -13.02
C TYR A 97 4.04 -5.24 -12.82
N LYS A 98 5.00 -6.14 -12.73
CA LYS A 98 6.41 -5.81 -12.54
C LYS A 98 7.25 -6.66 -13.48
N ASN A 99 8.17 -6.00 -14.21
CA ASN A 99 9.21 -6.66 -15.01
C ASN A 99 10.57 -6.34 -14.41
N VAL A 100 11.19 -7.33 -13.76
CA VAL A 100 12.48 -7.14 -13.06
C VAL A 100 13.66 -7.10 -14.03
N LYS A 101 13.51 -7.66 -15.25
CA LYS A 101 14.52 -7.57 -16.30
C LYS A 101 14.60 -6.15 -16.86
N ASP A 102 13.45 -5.57 -17.17
CA ASP A 102 13.37 -4.20 -17.72
C ASP A 102 13.34 -3.13 -16.63
N LYS A 103 13.28 -3.52 -15.35
CA LYS A 103 13.19 -2.67 -14.18
C LYS A 103 12.02 -1.68 -14.28
N SER A 104 10.87 -2.16 -14.73
CA SER A 104 9.68 -1.36 -14.93
C SER A 104 8.45 -1.96 -14.22
N TYR A 105 7.46 -1.12 -13.98
CA TYR A 105 6.17 -1.59 -13.47
C TYR A 105 5.01 -0.84 -14.11
N THR A 106 3.85 -1.46 -14.03
CA THR A 106 2.57 -0.90 -14.47
C THR A 106 1.51 -1.26 -13.44
N VAL A 107 0.77 -0.25 -12.96
CA VAL A 107 -0.35 -0.45 -12.03
C VAL A 107 -1.56 0.29 -12.55
N ASP A 108 -2.70 -0.41 -12.67
CA ASP A 108 -3.98 0.24 -12.88
C ASP A 108 -4.53 0.73 -11.55
N LYS A 109 -4.97 1.97 -11.52
CA LYS A 109 -5.54 2.62 -10.34
C LYS A 109 -6.78 3.39 -10.69
N GLU A 110 -7.81 3.24 -9.88
CA GLU A 110 -8.98 4.12 -9.93
C GLU A 110 -8.85 5.20 -8.84
N PHE A 111 -9.03 6.45 -9.23
CA PHE A 111 -9.07 7.55 -8.29
C PHE A 111 -10.18 8.54 -8.66
N MET A 112 -11.14 8.76 -7.76
CA MET A 112 -12.31 9.63 -7.97
C MET A 112 -13.07 9.35 -9.27
N GLY A 113 -13.30 8.06 -9.58
CA GLY A 113 -14.02 7.61 -10.76
C GLY A 113 -13.24 7.72 -12.08
N LYS A 114 -11.94 8.02 -12.03
CA LYS A 114 -11.05 8.03 -13.18
C LYS A 114 -10.07 6.87 -13.10
N GLU A 115 -9.89 6.18 -14.22
CA GLU A 115 -8.93 5.10 -14.36
C GLU A 115 -7.59 5.65 -14.83
N PHE A 116 -6.53 5.28 -14.12
CA PHE A 116 -5.15 5.61 -14.44
C PHE A 116 -4.33 4.34 -14.65
N LEU A 117 -3.38 4.43 -15.55
CA LEU A 117 -2.38 3.40 -15.78
C LEU A 117 -1.01 3.98 -15.40
N VAL A 118 -0.59 3.74 -14.16
CA VAL A 118 0.70 4.23 -13.67
C VAL A 118 1.81 3.36 -14.22
N LYS A 119 2.71 3.95 -15.01
CA LYS A 119 3.89 3.30 -15.58
C LYS A 119 5.14 4.03 -15.15
N ASP A 120 6.07 3.29 -14.54
CA ASP A 120 7.32 3.90 -14.09
C ASP A 120 8.43 2.85 -13.93
N THR A 121 9.60 3.31 -13.50
CA THR A 121 10.76 2.48 -13.21
C THR A 121 10.67 1.91 -11.80
N LEU A 122 11.00 0.63 -11.63
CA LEU A 122 11.07 -0.01 -10.32
C LEU A 122 12.16 0.64 -9.46
N THR A 123 11.81 0.95 -8.21
CA THR A 123 12.79 1.42 -7.23
C THR A 123 13.80 0.32 -6.93
N ASN A 124 15.07 0.63 -7.10
CA ASN A 124 16.15 -0.27 -6.74
C ASN A 124 16.52 -0.05 -5.27
N LEU A 125 15.95 -0.85 -4.38
CA LEU A 125 16.27 -0.81 -2.95
C LEU A 125 17.69 -1.35 -2.73
N LYS A 126 18.47 -0.66 -1.91
CA LYS A 126 19.80 -1.10 -1.49
C LYS A 126 19.65 -2.06 -0.33
N TRP A 127 19.49 -3.34 -0.66
CA TRP A 127 19.36 -4.39 0.32
C TRP A 127 20.68 -4.66 1.06
N LYS A 128 20.63 -4.63 2.38
CA LYS A 128 21.68 -5.11 3.27
C LYS A 128 21.32 -6.51 3.72
N MET A 129 22.14 -7.49 3.38
CA MET A 129 21.96 -8.87 3.81
C MET A 129 22.33 -8.99 5.28
N GLU A 130 21.43 -9.59 6.05
CA GLU A 130 21.65 -9.87 7.48
C GLU A 130 22.00 -11.36 7.68
N GLY A 131 22.65 -11.68 8.81
CA GLY A 131 23.02 -13.06 9.10
C GLY A 131 21.89 -13.91 9.71
N GLU A 132 20.73 -13.30 9.97
CA GLU A 132 19.60 -14.00 10.59
C GLU A 132 18.89 -14.89 9.60
N THR A 133 18.46 -16.06 10.09
CA THR A 133 17.71 -17.05 9.32
C THR A 133 16.45 -17.48 10.08
N ARG A 134 15.42 -17.86 9.36
CA ARG A 134 14.23 -18.51 9.89
C ARG A 134 13.51 -19.34 8.82
N VAL A 135 12.61 -20.22 9.26
CA VAL A 135 11.77 -21.01 8.36
C VAL A 135 10.41 -20.34 8.18
N ILE A 136 10.00 -20.17 6.93
CA ILE A 136 8.66 -19.68 6.56
C ILE A 136 8.06 -20.68 5.57
N GLY A 137 6.95 -21.31 5.92
CA GLY A 137 6.26 -22.26 5.04
C GLY A 137 7.11 -23.45 4.58
N GLY A 138 8.07 -23.88 5.40
CA GLY A 138 9.01 -24.96 5.08
C GLY A 138 10.25 -24.51 4.30
N TYR A 139 10.37 -23.24 3.91
CA TYR A 139 11.54 -22.69 3.22
C TYR A 139 12.51 -22.04 4.21
N ASN A 140 13.81 -22.28 4.02
CA ASN A 140 14.85 -21.56 4.74
C ASN A 140 14.95 -20.14 4.19
N CYS A 141 14.72 -19.16 5.04
CA CYS A 141 14.71 -17.76 4.67
C CYS A 141 15.84 -16.99 5.34
N TYR A 142 16.33 -15.99 4.65
CA TYR A 142 17.37 -15.07 5.10
C TYR A 142 16.79 -13.66 5.20
N LYS A 143 17.26 -12.91 6.19
CA LYS A 143 16.83 -11.53 6.43
C LYS A 143 17.64 -10.56 5.58
N ALA A 144 16.95 -9.58 5.04
CA ALA A 144 17.54 -8.40 4.42
C ALA A 144 16.80 -7.15 4.88
N THR A 145 17.52 -6.04 4.98
CA THR A 145 16.96 -4.73 5.33
C THR A 145 17.29 -3.69 4.27
N ALA A 146 16.39 -2.73 4.08
CA ALA A 146 16.61 -1.59 3.21
C ALA A 146 15.89 -0.35 3.76
N VAL A 147 16.29 0.83 3.31
CA VAL A 147 15.61 2.09 3.61
C VAL A 147 14.92 2.58 2.34
N ARG A 148 13.68 3.01 2.49
CA ARG A 148 12.85 3.54 1.40
C ARG A 148 12.28 4.88 1.80
N PRO A 149 12.32 5.91 0.91
CA PRO A 149 11.56 7.13 1.15
C PRO A 149 10.06 6.85 1.19
N VAL A 150 9.33 7.53 2.05
CA VAL A 150 7.87 7.41 2.14
C VAL A 150 7.25 8.16 0.98
N SER A 151 6.33 7.51 0.25
CA SER A 151 5.56 8.18 -0.78
C SER A 151 4.61 9.22 -0.17
N LYS A 152 4.49 10.38 -0.81
CA LYS A 152 3.57 11.46 -0.41
C LYS A 152 2.09 11.06 -0.46
N THR A 153 1.77 9.94 -1.07
CA THR A 153 0.43 9.38 -1.17
C THR A 153 0.26 8.08 -0.36
N ASP A 154 1.28 7.67 0.38
CA ASP A 154 1.18 6.52 1.29
C ASP A 154 0.57 6.95 2.63
N PHE A 155 -0.75 7.08 2.63
CA PHE A 155 -1.53 7.54 3.79
C PHE A 155 -1.43 6.62 5.03
N ARG A 156 -0.91 5.39 4.88
CA ARG A 156 -0.67 4.47 6.00
C ARG A 156 0.33 5.03 7.00
N ASN A 157 1.25 5.85 6.54
CA ASN A 157 2.32 6.47 7.33
C ASN A 157 1.98 7.87 7.84
N PHE A 158 0.81 8.41 7.51
CA PHE A 158 0.43 9.76 7.86
C PHE A 158 -0.10 9.83 9.30
N ARG A 159 0.40 10.79 10.07
CA ARG A 159 -0.08 11.13 11.40
C ARG A 159 -0.50 12.58 11.42
N PRO A 160 -1.62 12.94 12.04
CA PRO A 160 -1.90 14.35 12.33
C PRO A 160 -0.80 14.92 13.20
N ARG A 161 -0.35 16.12 12.88
CA ARG A 161 0.67 16.82 13.67
C ARG A 161 0.05 17.15 15.04
N ASP A 162 0.72 16.74 16.12
CA ASP A 162 0.33 17.12 17.47
C ASP A 162 0.71 18.58 17.70
N GLU A 163 -0.27 19.48 17.74
CA GLU A 163 -0.07 20.92 17.98
C GLU A 163 0.68 21.23 19.30
N LYS A 164 0.66 20.27 20.25
CA LYS A 164 1.32 20.43 21.55
C LYS A 164 2.84 20.27 21.56
N LYS A 165 3.44 19.79 20.48
CA LYS A 165 4.92 19.59 20.40
C LYS A 165 5.67 20.76 19.77
N ASP A 166 5.00 21.74 19.17
CA ASP A 166 5.64 22.85 18.46
C ASP A 166 5.83 24.12 19.33
N GLU A 167 5.36 24.15 20.58
CA GLU A 167 5.54 25.32 21.45
C GLU A 167 6.99 25.56 21.91
N THR A 168 7.90 24.59 21.70
CA THR A 168 9.31 24.70 22.12
C THR A 168 10.26 25.23 21.02
N LYS A 169 9.75 25.64 19.86
CA LYS A 169 10.55 26.19 18.74
C LYS A 169 10.06 27.53 18.21
N LYS A 170 9.36 28.30 19.01
CA LYS A 170 9.08 29.71 18.68
C LYS A 170 10.07 30.59 19.40
N ASP A 171 11.23 30.82 18.77
CA ASP A 171 12.02 32.00 19.07
C ASP A 171 12.36 32.72 17.76
N ALA A 172 11.99 34.01 17.77
CA ALA A 172 12.43 35.11 16.92
C ALA A 172 11.89 35.25 15.47
N THR A 173 11.23 36.37 15.31
CA THR A 173 10.92 37.21 14.14
C THR A 173 9.66 36.89 13.37
N GLU A 174 8.54 37.35 13.91
CA GLU A 174 7.31 37.60 13.16
C GLU A 174 7.27 39.02 12.61
N LYS A 175 7.23 39.11 11.28
CA LYS A 175 6.53 40.21 10.60
C LYS A 175 5.14 39.72 10.26
N ALA A 176 4.12 40.50 10.70
CA ALA A 176 2.72 40.27 10.38
C ALA A 176 2.54 40.23 8.84
N GLY A 177 2.17 39.08 8.32
CA GLY A 177 1.81 38.83 6.94
C GLY A 177 0.68 37.81 6.92
N GLU A 178 -0.23 37.95 5.96
CA GLU A 178 -1.46 37.17 5.73
C GLU A 178 -1.41 35.71 6.15
N PRO A 179 -2.55 35.10 6.64
CA PRO A 179 -2.57 33.71 7.05
C PRO A 179 -2.14 32.84 5.88
N LYS A 180 -0.93 32.27 5.96
CA LYS A 180 -0.44 31.30 4.98
C LYS A 180 -1.43 30.16 4.92
N LYS A 181 -2.02 29.92 3.74
CA LYS A 181 -2.82 28.73 3.48
C LYS A 181 -1.92 27.52 3.74
N THR A 182 -2.10 26.88 4.90
CA THR A 182 -1.41 25.64 5.21
C THR A 182 -1.90 24.54 4.26
N SER A 183 -0.99 23.92 3.53
CA SER A 183 -1.28 22.76 2.70
C SER A 183 -1.76 21.59 3.57
N PHE A 184 -2.62 20.73 3.05
CA PHE A 184 -3.01 19.48 3.71
C PHE A 184 -1.80 18.67 4.19
N MET A 185 -0.71 18.68 3.44
CA MET A 185 0.52 17.98 3.78
C MET A 185 1.26 18.61 4.97
N ASP A 186 1.09 19.91 5.21
CA ASP A 186 1.75 20.63 6.32
C ASP A 186 1.13 20.27 7.68
N GLU A 187 -0.10 19.80 7.69
CA GLU A 187 -0.83 19.37 8.91
C GLU A 187 -0.52 17.90 9.26
N LEU A 188 0.21 17.19 8.40
CA LEU A 188 0.55 15.79 8.60
C LEU A 188 2.03 15.65 8.98
N ASP A 189 2.27 14.81 9.98
CA ASP A 189 3.60 14.34 10.30
C ASP A 189 3.87 13.07 9.47
N VAL A 190 4.69 13.22 8.42
CA VAL A 190 5.06 12.14 7.51
C VAL A 190 6.53 11.83 7.72
N PRO A 191 6.90 10.60 8.11
CA PRO A 191 8.31 10.22 8.19
C PRO A 191 8.93 10.32 6.80
N LYS A 192 10.18 10.77 6.74
CA LYS A 192 10.90 10.90 5.45
C LYS A 192 11.22 9.54 4.85
N GLU A 193 11.56 8.59 5.68
CA GLU A 193 12.03 7.25 5.31
C GLU A 193 11.45 6.20 6.24
N VAL A 194 11.32 4.99 5.73
CA VAL A 194 10.95 3.79 6.50
C VAL A 194 11.98 2.70 6.25
N THR A 195 12.27 1.94 7.30
CA THR A 195 13.09 0.73 7.20
C THR A 195 12.21 -0.44 6.79
N ILE A 196 12.60 -1.13 5.74
CA ILE A 196 11.95 -2.33 5.24
C ILE A 196 12.77 -3.53 5.71
N THR A 197 12.11 -4.48 6.34
CA THR A 197 12.66 -5.81 6.62
C THR A 197 12.03 -6.81 5.69
N ALA A 198 12.84 -7.58 4.96
CA ALA A 198 12.38 -8.66 4.08
C ALA A 198 13.00 -9.99 4.50
N TRP A 199 12.24 -11.06 4.30
CA TRP A 199 12.71 -12.44 4.41
C TRP A 199 12.52 -13.12 3.06
N TYR A 200 13.60 -13.64 2.50
CA TYR A 200 13.62 -14.26 1.17
C TYR A 200 14.23 -15.64 1.22
N THR A 201 13.83 -16.49 0.29
CA THR A 201 14.37 -17.85 0.17
C THR A 201 15.11 -18.05 -1.14
N PRO A 202 16.41 -18.39 -1.10
CA PRO A 202 17.17 -18.79 -2.29
C PRO A 202 16.73 -20.12 -2.89
N GLU A 203 15.94 -20.92 -2.16
CA GLU A 203 15.39 -22.18 -2.68
C GLU A 203 14.45 -21.95 -3.87
N ILE A 204 13.91 -20.74 -4.00
CA ILE A 204 13.15 -20.27 -5.16
C ILE A 204 13.93 -19.12 -5.78
N PRO A 205 14.85 -19.39 -6.72
CA PRO A 205 15.86 -18.44 -7.20
C PRO A 205 15.30 -17.46 -8.24
N VAL A 206 14.34 -16.64 -7.83
CA VAL A 206 13.75 -15.54 -8.61
C VAL A 206 13.86 -14.24 -7.85
N ASN A 207 14.06 -13.13 -8.56
CA ASN A 207 14.19 -11.79 -7.94
C ASN A 207 12.83 -11.15 -7.69
N GLN A 208 11.82 -11.93 -7.34
CA GLN A 208 10.42 -11.51 -7.23
C GLN A 208 10.00 -11.37 -5.76
N GLY A 209 8.93 -10.59 -5.54
CA GLY A 209 8.30 -10.39 -4.27
C GLY A 209 6.94 -9.70 -4.41
N PRO A 210 6.22 -9.47 -3.31
CA PRO A 210 4.93 -8.79 -3.32
C PRO A 210 5.09 -7.31 -3.70
N GLU A 211 4.04 -6.69 -4.22
CA GLU A 211 4.03 -5.28 -4.64
C GLU A 211 5.24 -4.89 -5.51
N GLY A 212 5.88 -3.76 -5.21
CA GLY A 212 7.09 -3.27 -5.84
C GLY A 212 8.40 -3.83 -5.27
N TYR A 213 8.36 -4.78 -4.34
CA TYR A 213 9.55 -5.38 -3.74
C TYR A 213 10.18 -6.42 -4.66
N TRP A 214 11.50 -6.32 -4.84
CA TRP A 214 12.28 -7.18 -5.73
C TRP A 214 13.78 -7.05 -5.46
N GLY A 215 14.59 -7.84 -6.18
CA GLY A 215 16.05 -7.65 -6.23
C GLY A 215 16.84 -8.45 -5.21
N LEU A 216 16.20 -9.24 -4.36
CA LEU A 216 16.87 -10.23 -3.52
C LEU A 216 17.15 -11.53 -4.30
N PRO A 217 18.19 -12.30 -3.93
CA PRO A 217 18.56 -13.54 -4.66
C PRO A 217 17.66 -14.71 -4.26
N GLY A 218 16.34 -14.52 -4.31
CA GLY A 218 15.31 -15.47 -3.96
C GLY A 218 13.96 -14.81 -3.80
N LEU A 219 12.89 -15.61 -3.84
CA LEU A 219 11.52 -15.13 -3.64
C LEU A 219 11.37 -14.53 -2.25
N ILE A 220 10.84 -13.33 -2.18
CA ILE A 220 10.55 -12.65 -0.93
C ILE A 220 9.25 -13.23 -0.34
N LEU A 221 9.35 -13.88 0.81
CA LEU A 221 8.21 -14.49 1.49
C LEU A 221 7.60 -13.61 2.57
N GLU A 222 8.32 -12.62 3.09
CA GLU A 222 7.78 -11.62 4.01
C GLU A 222 8.40 -10.27 3.79
N VAL A 223 7.57 -9.23 3.93
CA VAL A 223 7.99 -7.82 3.99
C VAL A 223 7.31 -7.16 5.17
N ASN A 224 8.06 -6.36 5.92
CA ASN A 224 7.58 -5.56 7.03
C ASN A 224 8.16 -4.15 6.94
N ASP A 225 7.31 -3.14 6.86
CA ASP A 225 7.70 -1.72 6.81
C ASP A 225 7.44 -0.97 8.14
N GLY A 226 7.17 -1.73 9.22
CA GLY A 226 6.83 -1.21 10.54
C GLY A 226 5.34 -0.88 10.72
N LYS A 227 4.57 -0.78 9.65
CA LYS A 227 3.12 -0.55 9.67
C LYS A 227 2.34 -1.70 9.04
N THR A 228 2.85 -2.22 7.95
CA THR A 228 2.24 -3.31 7.19
C THR A 228 3.19 -4.50 7.17
N VAL A 229 2.64 -5.68 7.44
CA VAL A 229 3.31 -6.96 7.24
C VAL A 229 2.60 -7.68 6.10
N ILE A 230 3.39 -8.11 5.12
CA ILE A 230 2.95 -8.94 3.98
C ILE A 230 3.66 -10.27 4.12
N LEU A 231 2.91 -11.33 4.44
CA LEU A 231 3.45 -12.66 4.70
C LEU A 231 2.91 -13.69 3.70
N CYS A 232 3.82 -14.43 3.07
CA CYS A 232 3.44 -15.52 2.19
C CYS A 232 2.86 -16.70 2.99
N SER A 233 1.66 -17.11 2.63
CA SER A 233 0.94 -18.24 3.25
C SER A 233 0.96 -19.50 2.40
N LYS A 234 1.24 -19.40 1.09
CA LYS A 234 1.24 -20.52 0.17
C LYS A 234 2.14 -20.24 -1.03
N VAL A 235 2.88 -21.26 -1.48
CA VAL A 235 3.62 -21.24 -2.74
C VAL A 235 3.28 -22.48 -3.55
N VAL A 236 3.06 -22.31 -4.84
CA VAL A 236 2.90 -23.39 -5.82
C VAL A 236 3.86 -23.14 -6.97
N LEU A 237 4.80 -24.04 -7.18
CA LEU A 237 5.73 -24.00 -8.30
C LEU A 237 5.20 -24.82 -9.48
N ASN A 238 5.34 -24.28 -10.68
CA ASN A 238 4.86 -24.87 -11.91
C ASN A 238 3.40 -25.36 -11.86
N PRO A 239 2.42 -24.46 -11.57
CA PRO A 239 1.03 -24.80 -11.52
C PRO A 239 0.59 -25.39 -12.88
N LYS A 240 -0.40 -26.31 -12.85
CA LYS A 240 -0.94 -26.93 -14.07
C LYS A 240 -1.53 -25.90 -15.03
N GLU A 241 -2.24 -24.92 -14.48
CA GLU A 241 -2.77 -23.77 -15.21
C GLU A 241 -1.81 -22.60 -15.10
N LYS A 242 -1.27 -22.17 -16.24
CA LYS A 242 -0.36 -21.03 -16.30
C LYS A 242 -1.16 -19.72 -16.27
N ALA A 243 -0.73 -18.78 -15.43
CA ALA A 243 -1.30 -17.45 -15.42
C ALA A 243 -0.75 -16.60 -16.59
N ALA A 244 -1.60 -15.70 -17.10
CA ALA A 244 -1.15 -14.68 -18.04
C ALA A 244 -0.47 -13.55 -17.26
N ILE A 245 0.86 -13.46 -17.36
CA ILE A 245 1.66 -12.42 -16.70
C ILE A 245 1.79 -11.23 -17.66
N LYS A 246 0.79 -10.37 -17.70
CA LYS A 246 0.70 -9.21 -18.60
C LYS A 246 0.24 -7.97 -17.84
N PRO A 247 0.74 -6.76 -18.19
CA PRO A 247 0.27 -5.53 -17.60
C PRO A 247 -1.17 -5.24 -17.98
N ALA A 248 -1.88 -4.51 -17.11
CA ALA A 248 -3.15 -3.89 -17.45
C ALA A 248 -2.95 -2.88 -18.59
N THR A 249 -3.99 -2.64 -19.39
CA THR A 249 -3.96 -1.76 -20.57
C THR A 249 -4.93 -0.60 -20.49
N ASN A 250 -5.89 -0.63 -19.56
CA ASN A 250 -6.94 0.37 -19.45
C ASN A 250 -6.53 1.51 -18.50
N GLY A 251 -6.91 2.72 -18.87
CA GLY A 251 -6.69 3.90 -18.07
C GLY A 251 -5.76 4.92 -18.72
N LYS A 252 -5.79 6.14 -18.18
CA LYS A 252 -4.89 7.21 -18.60
C LYS A 252 -3.45 6.89 -18.16
N VAL A 253 -2.54 6.81 -19.12
CA VAL A 253 -1.12 6.59 -18.82
C VAL A 253 -0.54 7.80 -18.12
N ILE A 254 0.13 7.58 -17.00
CA ILE A 254 0.73 8.59 -16.14
C ILE A 254 1.94 7.98 -15.40
N ASN A 255 2.96 8.79 -15.07
CA ASN A 255 4.03 8.33 -14.20
C ASN A 255 3.65 8.47 -12.72
N GLN A 256 4.40 7.85 -11.83
CA GLN A 256 4.09 7.84 -10.38
C GLN A 256 4.06 9.24 -9.78
N LYS A 257 5.04 10.10 -10.14
CA LYS A 257 5.13 11.47 -9.63
C LYS A 257 3.89 12.29 -10.00
N ASP A 258 3.49 12.27 -11.26
CA ASP A 258 2.34 13.03 -11.74
C ASP A 258 1.02 12.48 -11.18
N PHE A 259 0.93 11.16 -10.98
CA PHE A 259 -0.19 10.55 -10.29
C PHE A 259 -0.29 11.03 -8.83
N ASP A 260 0.83 11.02 -8.08
CA ASP A 260 0.87 11.50 -6.69
C ASP A 260 0.48 12.98 -6.59
N GLU A 261 0.98 13.82 -7.49
CA GLU A 261 0.60 15.25 -7.57
C GLU A 261 -0.89 15.44 -7.87
N THR A 262 -1.45 14.62 -8.76
CA THR A 262 -2.89 14.63 -9.08
C THR A 262 -3.73 14.27 -7.85
N VAL A 263 -3.34 13.24 -7.11
CA VAL A 263 -4.02 12.81 -5.88
C VAL A 263 -3.99 13.93 -4.83
N ILE A 264 -2.81 14.48 -4.55
CA ILE A 264 -2.63 15.55 -3.55
C ILE A 264 -3.46 16.78 -3.91
N LYS A 265 -3.42 17.23 -5.17
CA LYS A 265 -4.20 18.37 -5.66
C LYS A 265 -5.69 18.16 -5.47
N LYS A 266 -6.21 16.99 -5.81
CA LYS A 266 -7.64 16.67 -5.65
C LYS A 266 -8.06 16.62 -4.19
N MET A 267 -7.20 16.13 -3.31
CA MET A 267 -7.43 16.13 -1.88
C MET A 267 -7.52 17.55 -1.31
N GLU A 268 -6.64 18.45 -1.74
CA GLU A 268 -6.68 19.86 -1.33
C GLU A 268 -7.95 20.56 -1.84
N GLU A 269 -8.34 20.37 -3.11
CA GLU A 269 -9.59 20.89 -3.67
C GLU A 269 -10.81 20.40 -2.87
N PHE A 270 -10.86 19.12 -2.52
CA PHE A 270 -11.94 18.54 -1.71
C PHE A 270 -12.00 19.15 -0.31
N ARG A 271 -10.85 19.39 0.31
CA ARG A 271 -10.74 20.04 1.62
C ARG A 271 -11.24 21.48 1.59
N GLU A 272 -10.85 22.25 0.56
CA GLU A 272 -11.29 23.65 0.41
C GLU A 272 -12.82 23.75 0.21
N MET A 273 -13.41 22.86 -0.61
CA MET A 273 -14.87 22.80 -0.79
C MET A 273 -15.61 22.48 0.51
N ASN A 274 -15.06 21.62 1.35
CA ASN A 274 -15.66 21.28 2.63
C ASN A 274 -15.49 22.38 3.69
N ARG A 275 -14.41 23.16 3.65
CA ARG A 275 -14.23 24.36 4.49
C ARG A 275 -15.25 25.44 4.19
N GLY A 276 -15.63 25.62 2.93
CA GLY A 276 -16.64 26.60 2.51
C GLY A 276 -18.09 26.24 2.91
N ARG A 277 -18.36 24.96 3.22
CA ARG A 277 -19.70 24.46 3.62
C ARG A 277 -19.95 24.36 5.12
N GLY A 278 -18.93 24.50 5.97
CA GLY A 278 -18.99 24.31 7.41
C GLY A 278 -18.42 25.51 8.17
N GLY A 279 -19.18 26.57 8.29
CA GLY A 279 -19.01 27.49 9.43
C GLY A 279 -19.41 26.73 10.69
N ASN A 280 -18.42 26.49 11.55
CA ASN A 280 -18.48 26.01 12.91
C ASN A 280 -18.28 24.52 13.18
N ASN A 281 -17.20 24.25 13.88
CA ASN A 281 -16.70 23.01 14.48
C ASN A 281 -15.89 22.06 13.58
N GLY A 282 -14.56 22.22 13.72
CA GLY A 282 -13.55 21.30 13.23
C GLY A 282 -13.69 19.90 13.83
N GLY A 283 -13.87 18.95 12.99
CA GLY A 283 -13.87 17.53 13.27
C GLY A 283 -14.36 16.83 12.03
N PHE A 284 -13.56 15.92 11.54
CA PHE A 284 -13.96 14.99 10.50
C PHE A 284 -15.14 14.15 11.03
N ARG A 285 -16.36 14.67 10.90
CA ARG A 285 -17.57 13.91 11.23
C ARG A 285 -17.83 12.93 10.09
N MET A 286 -17.38 11.69 10.25
CA MET A 286 -18.02 10.58 9.56
C MET A 286 -19.52 10.60 9.93
N ARG A 287 -20.34 11.02 8.99
CA ARG A 287 -21.77 10.86 9.09
C ARG A 287 -22.08 9.38 8.86
N ILE A 288 -22.25 8.66 9.96
CA ILE A 288 -22.79 7.31 9.95
C ILE A 288 -24.29 7.52 9.74
N GLY A 289 -24.74 7.38 8.51
CA GLY A 289 -26.16 7.33 8.17
C GLY A 289 -26.74 6.00 8.62
N GLY A 290 -27.93 6.06 9.21
CA GLY A 290 -28.70 4.92 9.69
C GLY A 290 -29.20 3.98 8.60
#